data_10a8813eed6fab1dfe775b4038c0c96d
#
_entry.id   10a8813eed6fab1dfe775b4038c0c96d
#
_cell.length_a   1.000
_cell.length_b   1.000
_cell.length_c   1.000
_cell.angle_alpha   90.00
_cell.angle_beta   90.00
_cell.angle_gamma   90.00
#
_symmetry.space_group_name_H-M   'P 1'
#
loop_
_entity.id
_entity.type
_entity.pdbx_description
1 polymer ?
#
loop_
_entity_poly.entity_id
_entity_poly.type
_entity_poly.pdbx_seq_one_letter_code
_entity_poly.pdbx_strand_id
1 'polypeptide(L)'
;MVLLARSFRSRLTSLVANWIRIGYCQGNFNSDNCAVGGFTLDYGPFGFCDEFNPHYQPWIGGGHHFSFLNQPVAAERNFHMFWTALRPLLTSHQNCLRQLDEIRSGFSKVMQAQMEKMWAAKLGLGTFHAALFSELERLMVQTPVDYTIFFRELSMVPDDIG
;
A
#
# COMPACT_ATOMS: atom_id res chain seq x y z
N MET A 1 -5.20 -20.76 11.44
CA MET A 1 -4.50 -20.45 10.16
C MET A 1 -5.32 -19.55 9.25
N VAL A 2 -6.56 -19.92 8.85
CA VAL A 2 -7.42 -19.10 7.95
C VAL A 2 -7.70 -17.71 8.53
N LEU A 3 -8.07 -17.61 9.81
CA LEU A 3 -8.29 -16.32 10.49
C LEU A 3 -7.01 -15.47 10.53
N LEU A 4 -5.86 -16.10 10.76
CA LEU A 4 -4.57 -15.41 10.73
C LEU A 4 -4.30 -14.81 9.35
N ALA A 5 -4.49 -15.59 8.28
CA ALA A 5 -4.29 -15.11 6.92
C ALA A 5 -5.23 -13.95 6.55
N ARG A 6 -6.50 -14.03 6.96
CA ARG A 6 -7.48 -12.96 6.75
C ARG A 6 -7.09 -11.68 7.50
N SER A 7 -6.69 -11.83 8.77
CA SER A 7 -6.25 -10.71 9.60
C SER A 7 -4.98 -10.07 9.05
N PHE A 8 -4.00 -10.87 8.64
CA PHE A 8 -2.76 -10.36 8.05
C PHE A 8 -3.04 -9.61 6.75
N ARG A 9 -3.84 -10.17 5.81
CA ARG A 9 -4.23 -9.46 4.59
C ARG A 9 -4.82 -8.08 4.89
N SER A 10 -5.79 -8.01 5.82
CA SER A 10 -6.43 -6.75 6.19
C SER A 10 -5.46 -5.73 6.77
N ARG A 11 -4.58 -6.17 7.68
CA ARG A 11 -3.58 -5.30 8.33
C ARG A 11 -2.50 -4.84 7.35
N LEU A 12 -2.01 -5.75 6.51
CA LEU A 12 -0.97 -5.44 5.53
C LEU A 12 -1.46 -4.44 4.48
N THR A 13 -2.67 -4.63 3.96
CA THR A 13 -3.23 -3.69 2.98
C THR A 13 -3.51 -2.31 3.59
N SER A 14 -3.96 -2.26 4.84
CA SER A 14 -4.13 -1.01 5.59
C SER A 14 -2.79 -0.32 5.87
N LEU A 15 -1.76 -1.08 6.29
CA LEU A 15 -0.42 -0.54 6.54
C LEU A 15 0.15 0.15 5.30
N VAL A 16 0.14 -0.54 4.16
CA VAL A 16 0.71 -0.01 2.91
C VAL A 16 -0.08 1.20 2.39
N ALA A 17 -1.40 1.18 2.48
CA ALA A 17 -2.20 2.35 2.14
C ALA A 17 -1.85 3.56 3.03
N ASN A 18 -1.59 3.34 4.33
CA ASN A 18 -1.15 4.41 5.24
C ASN A 18 0.28 4.88 4.96
N TRP A 19 1.20 4.00 4.57
CA TRP A 19 2.53 4.41 4.11
C TRP A 19 2.44 5.37 2.93
N ILE A 20 1.68 5.01 1.91
CA ILE A 20 1.47 5.87 0.74
C ILE A 20 0.78 7.18 1.15
N ARG A 21 -0.19 7.12 2.06
CA ARG A 21 -0.89 8.31 2.56
C ARG A 21 0.06 9.38 3.11
N ILE A 22 1.12 8.96 3.80
CA ILE A 22 2.08 9.89 4.44
C ILE A 22 3.38 10.08 3.66
N GLY A 23 3.49 9.52 2.44
CA GLY A 23 4.70 9.62 1.63
C GLY A 23 5.81 8.64 2.03
N TYR A 24 5.57 7.69 2.95
CA TYR A 24 6.58 6.74 3.42
C TYR A 24 6.87 5.66 2.38
N CYS A 25 8.15 5.41 2.13
CA CYS A 25 8.64 4.34 1.29
C CYS A 25 9.55 3.41 2.08
N GLN A 26 9.17 2.13 2.16
CA GLN A 26 9.99 1.06 2.71
C GLN A 26 10.90 0.52 1.61
N GLY A 27 12.14 0.99 1.56
CA GLY A 27 13.08 0.70 0.47
C GLY A 27 13.54 -0.76 0.38
N ASN A 28 13.34 -1.55 1.42
CA ASN A 28 13.64 -2.99 1.47
C ASN A 28 12.45 -3.78 2.01
N PHE A 29 11.34 -3.75 1.27
CA PHE A 29 10.10 -4.42 1.69
C PHE A 29 10.06 -5.90 1.28
N ASN A 30 11.08 -6.65 1.68
CA ASN A 30 11.13 -8.10 1.59
C ASN A 30 10.23 -8.77 2.64
N SER A 31 10.01 -10.08 2.50
CA SER A 31 9.12 -10.85 3.40
C SER A 31 9.62 -10.92 4.84
N ASP A 32 10.93 -10.87 5.07
CA ASP A 32 11.57 -10.80 6.39
C ASP A 32 11.36 -9.45 7.08
N ASN A 33 11.09 -8.39 6.31
CA ASN A 33 10.76 -7.05 6.78
C ASN A 33 9.25 -6.78 6.79
N CYS A 34 8.42 -7.83 6.72
CA CYS A 34 6.97 -7.74 6.64
C CYS A 34 6.30 -8.39 7.84
N ALA A 35 5.88 -7.58 8.82
CA ALA A 35 5.25 -8.08 10.03
C ALA A 35 3.80 -8.54 9.79
N VAL A 36 3.48 -9.78 10.20
CA VAL A 36 2.11 -10.32 10.18
C VAL A 36 1.15 -9.48 11.06
N GLY A 37 1.70 -8.77 12.06
CA GLY A 37 0.96 -7.82 12.89
C GLY A 37 0.47 -6.57 12.17
N GLY A 38 0.98 -6.25 10.98
CA GLY A 38 0.61 -5.07 10.20
C GLY A 38 1.16 -3.77 10.79
N PHE A 39 2.42 -3.79 11.20
CA PHE A 39 3.18 -2.62 11.63
C PHE A 39 4.53 -2.58 10.89
N THR A 40 5.15 -1.41 10.84
CA THR A 40 6.49 -1.25 10.27
C THR A 40 7.49 -1.97 11.17
N LEU A 41 8.10 -3.05 10.64
CA LEU A 41 8.97 -3.93 11.42
C LEU A 41 10.42 -3.45 11.40
N ASP A 42 10.89 -3.03 10.23
CA ASP A 42 12.27 -2.65 9.99
C ASP A 42 12.33 -1.20 9.49
N TYR A 43 13.23 -0.43 10.10
CA TYR A 43 13.56 0.94 9.71
C TYR A 43 14.97 0.99 9.10
N GLY A 44 15.32 -0.01 8.26
CA GLY A 44 16.53 -0.01 7.47
C GLY A 44 16.49 1.07 6.38
N PRO A 45 16.61 0.75 5.09
CA PRO A 45 16.52 1.77 4.05
C PRO A 45 15.05 2.23 3.86
N PHE A 46 14.64 3.26 4.57
CA PHE A 46 13.35 3.92 4.41
C PHE A 46 13.54 5.41 4.12
N GLY A 47 12.49 6.05 3.64
CA GLY A 47 12.46 7.51 3.45
C GLY A 47 11.04 8.01 3.23
N PHE A 48 10.91 9.33 3.22
CA PHE A 48 9.69 10.01 2.85
C PHE A 48 9.85 10.66 1.48
N CYS A 49 8.81 10.59 0.67
CA CYS A 49 8.75 11.24 -0.62
C CYS A 49 8.57 12.74 -0.40
N ASP A 50 9.64 13.53 -0.54
CA ASP A 50 9.56 14.97 -0.47
C ASP A 50 8.88 15.54 -1.72
N GLU A 51 9.51 15.49 -2.87
CA GLU A 51 8.85 15.74 -4.15
C GLU A 51 8.09 14.50 -4.61
N PHE A 52 6.85 14.68 -5.07
CA PHE A 52 6.06 13.55 -5.54
C PHE A 52 6.75 12.84 -6.70
N ASN A 53 7.14 11.60 -6.44
CA ASN A 53 7.75 10.71 -7.41
C ASN A 53 7.22 9.28 -7.23
N PRO A 54 6.40 8.77 -8.15
CA PRO A 54 5.89 7.39 -8.11
C PRO A 54 6.98 6.32 -7.98
N HIS A 55 8.18 6.64 -8.51
CA HIS A 55 9.33 5.74 -8.54
C HIS A 55 10.36 6.04 -7.44
N TYR A 56 10.05 6.92 -6.49
CA TYR A 56 10.93 7.24 -5.38
C TYR A 56 11.38 5.95 -4.67
N GLN A 57 12.69 5.83 -4.47
CA GLN A 57 13.31 4.69 -3.83
C GLN A 57 14.46 5.18 -2.94
N PRO A 58 14.34 5.05 -1.60
CA PRO A 58 15.36 5.54 -0.66
C PRO A 58 16.64 4.69 -0.65
N TRP A 59 16.61 3.50 -1.23
CA TRP A 59 17.75 2.59 -1.25
C TRP A 59 18.23 2.30 -2.67
N ILE A 60 19.42 2.79 -2.99
CA ILE A 60 20.03 2.65 -4.33
C ILE A 60 20.25 1.17 -4.70
N GLY A 61 20.52 0.28 -3.72
CA GLY A 61 20.64 -1.17 -3.93
C GLY A 61 19.30 -1.89 -4.09
N GLY A 62 18.17 -1.24 -3.86
CA GLY A 62 16.83 -1.78 -4.07
C GLY A 62 16.39 -1.66 -5.52
N GLY A 63 15.69 -2.66 -6.05
CA GLY A 63 15.07 -2.56 -7.37
C GLY A 63 13.80 -1.70 -7.35
N HIS A 64 13.34 -1.29 -8.53
CA HIS A 64 12.09 -0.52 -8.69
C HIS A 64 10.85 -1.18 -8.06
N HIS A 65 10.92 -2.48 -7.77
CA HIS A 65 9.83 -3.23 -7.14
C HIS A 65 9.51 -2.78 -5.70
N PHE A 66 10.39 -2.01 -5.04
CA PHE A 66 10.14 -1.41 -3.74
C PHE A 66 9.90 0.10 -3.80
N SER A 67 9.77 0.68 -5.01
CA SER A 67 9.50 2.10 -5.16
C SER A 67 8.14 2.51 -4.57
N PHE A 68 7.97 3.79 -4.33
CA PHE A 68 6.88 4.39 -3.55
C PHE A 68 5.49 3.86 -3.96
N LEU A 69 5.08 4.00 -5.22
CA LEU A 69 3.77 3.50 -5.67
C LEU A 69 3.76 2.01 -6.02
N ASN A 70 4.91 1.31 -5.94
CA ASN A 70 4.98 -0.13 -6.16
C ASN A 70 4.83 -0.95 -4.87
N GLN A 71 4.77 -0.29 -3.70
CA GLN A 71 4.60 -0.96 -2.40
C GLN A 71 3.36 -1.86 -2.30
N PRO A 72 2.19 -1.55 -2.92
CA PRO A 72 1.06 -2.47 -3.00
C PRO A 72 1.39 -3.81 -3.66
N VAL A 73 2.19 -3.78 -4.75
CA VAL A 73 2.62 -5.00 -5.45
C VAL A 73 3.62 -5.80 -4.62
N ALA A 74 4.54 -5.11 -3.93
CA ALA A 74 5.47 -5.76 -3.00
C ALA A 74 4.73 -6.43 -1.84
N ALA A 75 3.69 -5.78 -1.29
CA ALA A 75 2.84 -6.35 -0.25
C ALA A 75 2.13 -7.63 -0.72
N GLU A 76 1.62 -7.65 -1.95
CA GLU A 76 0.99 -8.85 -2.52
C GLU A 76 1.99 -10.01 -2.62
N ARG A 77 3.23 -9.73 -3.05
CA ARG A 77 4.32 -10.73 -3.09
C ARG A 77 4.62 -11.27 -1.68
N ASN A 78 4.75 -10.39 -0.69
CA ASN A 78 4.98 -10.80 0.70
C ASN A 78 3.83 -11.65 1.25
N PHE A 79 2.59 -11.27 0.95
CA PHE A 79 1.43 -12.08 1.31
C PHE A 79 1.42 -13.44 0.60
N HIS A 80 1.86 -13.50 -0.65
CA HIS A 80 2.01 -14.76 -1.39
C HIS A 80 3.06 -15.68 -0.74
N MET A 81 4.18 -15.14 -0.28
CA MET A 81 5.21 -15.93 0.43
C MET A 81 4.65 -16.49 1.75
N PHE A 82 3.90 -15.68 2.50
CA PHE A 82 3.20 -16.13 3.70
C PHE A 82 2.16 -17.24 3.39
N TRP A 83 1.35 -17.07 2.36
CA TRP A 83 0.41 -18.09 1.89
C TRP A 83 1.13 -19.39 1.53
N THR A 84 2.24 -19.31 0.81
CA THR A 84 3.07 -20.46 0.43
C THR A 84 3.57 -21.22 1.66
N ALA A 85 3.99 -20.50 2.69
CA ALA A 85 4.46 -21.10 3.95
C ALA A 85 3.34 -21.77 4.76
N LEU A 86 2.11 -21.24 4.72
CA LEU A 86 0.97 -21.81 5.44
C LEU A 86 0.34 -23.02 4.74
N ARG A 87 0.41 -23.06 3.43
CA ARG A 87 -0.31 -24.06 2.60
C ARG A 87 0.02 -25.50 2.97
N PRO A 88 1.29 -25.91 3.19
CA PRO A 88 1.64 -27.27 3.60
C PRO A 88 1.01 -27.71 4.92
N LEU A 89 0.79 -26.75 5.83
CA LEU A 89 0.20 -27.02 7.15
C LEU A 89 -1.31 -27.35 7.09
N LEU A 90 -1.95 -27.13 5.95
CA LEU A 90 -3.39 -27.28 5.75
C LEU A 90 -3.76 -28.41 4.75
N THR A 91 -2.80 -29.17 4.27
CA THR A 91 -3.01 -30.19 3.22
C THR A 91 -4.06 -31.24 3.60
N SER A 92 -4.15 -31.60 4.90
CA SER A 92 -5.16 -32.54 5.42
C SER A 92 -6.55 -31.90 5.65
N HIS A 93 -6.68 -30.57 5.48
CA HIS A 93 -7.89 -29.80 5.79
C HIS A 93 -8.38 -29.07 4.54
N GLN A 94 -8.93 -29.78 3.58
CA GLN A 94 -9.29 -29.25 2.25
C GLN A 94 -10.18 -27.99 2.28
N ASN A 95 -11.11 -27.89 3.23
CA ASN A 95 -11.95 -26.69 3.36
C ASN A 95 -11.12 -25.45 3.81
N CYS A 96 -10.19 -25.64 4.75
CA CYS A 96 -9.30 -24.57 5.19
C CYS A 96 -8.32 -24.14 4.08
N LEU A 97 -7.85 -25.13 3.30
CA LEU A 97 -6.97 -24.86 2.16
C LEU A 97 -7.68 -24.02 1.10
N ARG A 98 -8.91 -24.39 0.72
CA ARG A 98 -9.71 -23.59 -0.22
C ARG A 98 -9.94 -22.17 0.27
N GLN A 99 -10.31 -21.99 1.55
CA GLN A 99 -10.47 -20.65 2.14
C GLN A 99 -9.16 -19.84 2.13
N LEU A 100 -8.03 -20.48 2.39
CA LEU A 100 -6.72 -19.84 2.31
C LEU A 100 -6.40 -19.37 0.87
N ASP A 101 -6.71 -20.21 -0.13
CA ASP A 101 -6.52 -19.88 -1.54
C ASP A 101 -7.45 -18.72 -1.99
N GLU A 102 -8.70 -18.67 -1.51
CA GLU A 102 -9.63 -17.56 -1.73
C GLU A 102 -9.14 -16.25 -1.10
N ILE A 103 -8.56 -16.30 0.11
CA ILE A 103 -7.98 -15.13 0.77
C ILE A 103 -6.81 -14.60 -0.06
N ARG A 104 -5.96 -15.47 -0.57
CA ARG A 104 -4.82 -15.08 -1.41
C ARG A 104 -5.27 -14.47 -2.72
N SER A 105 -6.18 -15.11 -3.45
CA SER A 105 -6.67 -14.64 -4.75
C SER A 105 -7.42 -13.29 -4.65
N GLY A 106 -8.02 -13.01 -3.49
CA GLY A 106 -8.70 -11.74 -3.23
C GLY A 106 -7.78 -10.61 -2.73
N PHE A 107 -6.46 -10.79 -2.69
CA PHE A 107 -5.55 -9.78 -2.12
C PHE A 107 -5.59 -8.47 -2.89
N SER A 108 -5.39 -8.49 -4.21
CA SER A 108 -5.36 -7.29 -5.06
C SER A 108 -6.64 -6.47 -4.95
N LYS A 109 -7.81 -7.13 -4.91
CA LYS A 109 -9.09 -6.45 -4.75
C LYS A 109 -9.19 -5.71 -3.40
N VAL A 110 -8.72 -6.33 -2.31
CA VAL A 110 -8.72 -5.68 -0.99
C VAL A 110 -7.72 -4.52 -0.94
N MET A 111 -6.54 -4.69 -1.54
CA MET A 111 -5.53 -3.63 -1.63
C MET A 111 -6.06 -2.45 -2.44
N GLN A 112 -6.66 -2.69 -3.60
CA GLN A 112 -7.26 -1.64 -4.41
C GLN A 112 -8.32 -0.86 -3.62
N ALA A 113 -9.24 -1.54 -2.93
CA ALA A 113 -10.27 -0.89 -2.13
C ALA A 113 -9.68 -0.04 -0.97
N GLN A 114 -8.58 -0.48 -0.35
CA GLN A 114 -7.87 0.30 0.66
C GLN A 114 -7.21 1.55 0.05
N MET A 115 -6.59 1.42 -1.12
CA MET A 115 -5.99 2.55 -1.83
C MET A 115 -7.03 3.58 -2.25
N GLU A 116 -8.14 3.14 -2.85
CA GLU A 116 -9.24 4.01 -3.26
C GLU A 116 -9.84 4.77 -2.07
N LYS A 117 -10.09 4.06 -0.96
CA LYS A 117 -10.56 4.67 0.30
C LYS A 117 -9.57 5.70 0.84
N MET A 118 -8.30 5.38 0.84
CA MET A 118 -7.24 6.28 1.31
C MET A 118 -7.16 7.53 0.45
N TRP A 119 -7.16 7.39 -0.90
CA TRP A 119 -7.09 8.53 -1.80
C TRP A 119 -8.34 9.39 -1.75
N ALA A 120 -9.54 8.80 -1.67
CA ALA A 120 -10.76 9.55 -1.46
C ALA A 120 -10.68 10.42 -0.20
N ALA A 121 -10.30 9.82 0.93
CA ALA A 121 -10.17 10.53 2.20
C ALA A 121 -9.07 11.62 2.15
N LYS A 122 -7.93 11.34 1.50
CA LYS A 122 -6.81 12.30 1.37
C LYS A 122 -7.18 13.52 0.51
N LEU A 123 -8.11 13.35 -0.43
CA LEU A 123 -8.62 14.40 -1.31
C LEU A 123 -9.93 15.07 -0.77
N GLY A 124 -10.39 14.69 0.40
CA GLY A 124 -11.66 15.21 0.94
C GLY A 124 -12.90 14.75 0.19
N LEU A 125 -12.83 13.66 -0.56
CA LEU A 125 -13.92 13.15 -1.39
C LEU A 125 -14.71 12.07 -0.66
N GLY A 126 -16.03 12.02 -0.86
CA GLY A 126 -16.88 10.96 -0.33
C GLY A 126 -16.65 9.60 -1.02
N THR A 127 -16.24 9.61 -2.28
CA THR A 127 -15.91 8.43 -3.08
C THR A 127 -14.69 8.68 -3.94
N PHE A 128 -13.99 7.60 -4.32
CA PHE A 128 -12.82 7.69 -5.19
C PHE A 128 -13.22 7.97 -6.64
N HIS A 129 -12.57 8.93 -7.27
CA HIS A 129 -12.73 9.31 -8.68
C HIS A 129 -11.44 9.05 -9.45
N ALA A 130 -11.39 7.93 -10.17
CA ALA A 130 -10.19 7.49 -10.88
C ALA A 130 -9.66 8.53 -11.88
N ALA A 131 -10.55 9.18 -12.66
CA ALA A 131 -10.15 10.19 -13.62
C ALA A 131 -9.52 11.43 -12.96
N LEU A 132 -10.11 11.90 -11.86
CA LEU A 132 -9.55 13.02 -11.08
C LEU A 132 -8.19 12.65 -10.50
N PHE A 133 -8.07 11.46 -9.92
CA PHE A 133 -6.80 11.00 -9.36
C PHE A 133 -5.71 10.87 -10.42
N SER A 134 -6.02 10.29 -11.58
CA SER A 134 -5.05 10.16 -12.69
C SER A 134 -4.57 11.51 -13.22
N GLU A 135 -5.47 12.49 -13.29
CA GLU A 135 -5.08 13.85 -13.71
C GLU A 135 -4.23 14.55 -12.65
N LEU A 136 -4.57 14.41 -11.38
CA LEU A 136 -3.78 14.93 -10.28
C LEU A 136 -2.37 14.31 -10.27
N GLU A 137 -2.26 12.99 -10.38
CA GLU A 137 -0.98 12.27 -10.45
C GLU A 137 -0.13 12.77 -11.61
N ARG A 138 -0.74 12.93 -12.80
CA ARG A 138 -0.07 13.48 -13.98
C ARG A 138 0.48 14.88 -13.72
N LEU A 139 -0.31 15.76 -13.11
CA LEU A 139 0.09 17.13 -12.78
C LEU A 139 1.22 17.16 -11.75
N MET A 140 1.14 16.36 -10.69
CA MET A 140 2.19 16.29 -9.66
C MET A 140 3.52 15.75 -10.21
N VAL A 141 3.49 14.87 -11.22
CA VAL A 141 4.70 14.39 -11.91
C VAL A 141 5.28 15.46 -12.85
N GLN A 142 4.42 16.23 -13.52
CA GLN A 142 4.86 17.27 -14.47
C GLN A 142 5.39 18.54 -13.77
N THR A 143 4.78 18.88 -12.65
CA THR A 143 5.17 20.04 -11.84
C THR A 143 5.59 19.53 -10.48
N PRO A 144 6.90 19.52 -10.17
CA PRO A 144 7.39 19.03 -8.88
C PRO A 144 6.68 19.73 -7.72
N VAL A 145 6.04 18.95 -6.88
CA VAL A 145 5.35 19.43 -5.69
C VAL A 145 5.83 18.65 -4.47
N ASP A 146 6.04 19.35 -3.37
CA ASP A 146 6.24 18.70 -2.08
C ASP A 146 4.97 17.93 -1.70
N TYR A 147 5.11 16.61 -1.53
CA TYR A 147 3.99 15.70 -1.32
C TYR A 147 3.22 16.02 -0.04
N THR A 148 3.92 16.32 1.02
CA THR A 148 3.32 16.62 2.33
C THR A 148 2.69 18.00 2.35
N ILE A 149 3.39 19.00 1.85
CA ILE A 149 2.92 20.39 1.83
C ILE A 149 1.70 20.51 0.92
N PHE A 150 1.71 19.92 -0.27
CA PHE A 150 0.59 19.95 -1.21
C PHE A 150 -0.73 19.48 -0.55
N PHE A 151 -0.74 18.32 0.09
CA PHE A 151 -1.96 17.81 0.72
C PHE A 151 -2.34 18.56 2.00
N ARG A 152 -1.36 19.15 2.67
CA ARG A 152 -1.61 20.04 3.81
C ARG A 152 -2.29 21.33 3.35
N GLU A 153 -1.80 21.97 2.30
CA GLU A 153 -2.40 23.18 1.73
C GLU A 153 -3.78 22.89 1.14
N LEU A 154 -3.96 21.73 0.50
CA LEU A 154 -5.28 21.30 0.01
C LEU A 154 -6.34 21.27 1.12
N SER A 155 -5.97 20.93 2.36
CA SER A 155 -6.90 20.95 3.50
C SER A 155 -7.31 22.35 3.95
N MET A 156 -6.65 23.40 3.46
CA MET A 156 -6.96 24.80 3.78
C MET A 156 -7.82 25.48 2.71
N VAL A 157 -8.11 24.79 1.60
CA VAL A 157 -8.99 25.32 0.54
C VAL A 157 -10.40 25.42 1.10
N PRO A 158 -11.07 26.59 1.02
CA PRO A 158 -12.46 26.76 1.49
C PRO A 158 -13.42 25.85 0.71
N ASP A 159 -14.46 25.37 1.41
CA ASP A 159 -15.52 24.55 0.79
C ASP A 159 -16.33 25.32 -0.27
N ASP A 160 -16.30 26.65 -0.20
CA ASP A 160 -17.02 27.55 -1.11
C ASP A 160 -16.01 28.40 -1.90
N ILE A 161 -15.66 27.92 -3.08
CA ILE A 161 -14.95 28.72 -4.09
C ILE A 161 -16.05 29.36 -4.96
N GLY A 162 -16.56 30.52 -4.51
CA GLY A 162 -17.55 31.32 -5.22
C GLY A 162 -17.10 31.82 -6.60
#